data_9be219784c59eee7027834b344e9004a
#
_entry.id   9be219784c59eee7027834b344e9004a
#
_cell.length_a   1.000
_cell.length_b   1.000
_cell.length_c   1.000
_cell.angle_alpha   90.00
_cell.angle_beta   90.00
_cell.angle_gamma   90.00
#
_symmetry.space_group_name_H-M   'P 1'
#
loop_
_entity.id
_entity.type
_entity.pdbx_description
1 polymer ?
#
loop_
_entity_poly.entity_id
_entity_poly.type
_entity_poly.pdbx_seq_one_letter_code
_entity_poly.pdbx_strand_id
1 'polypeptide(L)'
;MPGTDMIMYEEEFQQIRGILQKLKDDANAKMVFLVDKNGQQIAYNGDINNLDTTSLASLTAGNVAATDGLAQLIGEKEFSVLFHEGERDNIHISIVGRRVILVIIFDERSSLGLVRLRVRKASGELEGVFNRILEKVEKEKEAGSGYESPFAEITDEDIDSLFSE
;
A
#
# COMPACT_ATOMS: atom_id res chain seq x y z
N MET A 1 7.75 12.10 21.04
CA MET A 1 7.50 10.88 20.31
C MET A 1 8.00 9.68 21.10
N PRO A 2 7.13 8.79 21.38
CA PRO A 2 7.50 7.66 22.20
C PRO A 2 8.45 6.74 21.43
N GLY A 3 9.57 6.45 22.05
CA GLY A 3 10.62 5.73 21.37
C GLY A 3 10.34 4.26 21.12
N THR A 4 9.76 3.57 22.08
CA THR A 4 9.58 2.12 22.01
C THR A 4 8.59 1.70 20.93
N ASP A 5 7.43 2.36 20.89
CA ASP A 5 6.40 2.05 19.88
C ASP A 5 6.88 2.37 18.47
N MET A 6 7.58 3.48 18.34
CA MET A 6 8.14 3.89 17.04
C MET A 6 9.16 2.88 16.52
N ILE A 7 9.99 2.33 17.39
CA ILE A 7 11.00 1.36 17.00
C ILE A 7 10.34 0.09 16.46
N MET A 8 9.28 -0.37 17.10
CA MET A 8 8.58 -1.58 16.68
C MET A 8 7.97 -1.45 15.29
N TYR A 9 7.37 -0.30 14.99
CA TYR A 9 6.76 -0.07 13.68
C TYR A 9 7.80 0.35 12.64
N GLU A 10 8.91 0.91 13.09
CA GLU A 10 10.02 1.22 12.20
C GLU A 10 10.58 -0.03 11.53
N GLU A 11 10.66 -1.13 12.25
CA GLU A 11 11.13 -2.39 11.68
C GLU A 11 10.23 -2.84 10.52
N GLU A 12 8.91 -2.83 10.71
CA GLU A 12 7.96 -3.18 9.66
C GLU A 12 8.01 -2.18 8.50
N PHE A 13 8.18 -0.91 8.81
CA PHE A 13 8.30 0.10 7.76
C PHE A 13 9.54 -0.16 6.89
N GLN A 14 10.66 -0.53 7.49
CA GLN A 14 11.86 -0.88 6.71
C GLN A 14 11.64 -2.15 5.89
N GLN A 15 10.88 -3.11 6.40
CA GLN A 15 10.52 -4.29 5.63
C GLN A 15 9.67 -3.93 4.41
N ILE A 16 8.72 -3.03 4.57
CA ILE A 16 7.91 -2.53 3.47
C ILE A 16 8.79 -1.88 2.41
N ARG A 17 9.70 -1.02 2.82
CA ARG A 17 10.61 -0.35 1.88
C ARG A 17 11.47 -1.35 1.12
N GLY A 18 11.95 -2.38 1.79
CA GLY A 18 12.73 -3.44 1.16
C GLY A 18 11.93 -4.22 0.14
N ILE A 19 10.67 -4.51 0.44
CA ILE A 19 9.77 -5.19 -0.49
C ILE A 19 9.54 -4.34 -1.74
N LEU A 20 9.31 -3.04 -1.56
CA LEU A 20 9.10 -2.13 -2.69
C LEU A 20 10.34 -2.01 -3.57
N GLN A 21 11.52 -1.94 -2.95
CA GLN A 21 12.77 -1.88 -3.70
C GLN A 21 12.97 -3.13 -4.54
N LYS A 22 12.77 -4.29 -3.93
CA LYS A 22 12.91 -5.56 -4.63
C LYS A 22 11.89 -5.67 -5.76
N LEU A 23 10.65 -5.28 -5.50
CA LEU A 23 9.60 -5.30 -6.52
C LEU A 23 9.99 -4.42 -7.72
N LYS A 24 10.45 -3.20 -7.44
CA LYS A 24 10.88 -2.29 -8.50
C LYS A 24 11.97 -2.91 -9.35
N ASP A 25 12.98 -3.49 -8.71
CA ASP A 25 14.12 -4.08 -9.41
C ASP A 25 13.72 -5.33 -10.18
N ASP A 26 12.98 -6.22 -9.56
CA ASP A 26 12.58 -7.49 -10.17
C ASP A 26 11.58 -7.31 -11.30
N ALA A 27 10.73 -6.31 -11.21
CA ALA A 27 9.75 -6.00 -12.24
C ALA A 27 10.30 -5.05 -13.31
N ASN A 28 11.52 -4.57 -13.12
CA ASN A 28 12.12 -3.58 -14.02
C ASN A 28 11.22 -2.36 -14.20
N ALA A 29 10.65 -1.90 -13.10
CA ALA A 29 9.73 -0.77 -13.09
C ALA A 29 10.48 0.54 -12.87
N LYS A 30 9.83 1.64 -13.24
CA LYS A 30 10.36 2.98 -13.00
C LYS A 30 10.15 3.39 -11.55
N MET A 31 8.98 3.13 -11.02
CA MET A 31 8.58 3.53 -9.68
C MET A 31 7.58 2.57 -9.09
N VAL A 32 7.61 2.45 -7.78
CA VAL A 32 6.65 1.69 -7.00
C VAL A 32 6.19 2.54 -5.83
N PHE A 33 4.88 2.65 -5.65
CA PHE A 33 4.27 3.40 -4.55
C PHE A 33 3.35 2.50 -3.75
N LEU A 34 3.27 2.77 -2.48
CA LEU A 34 2.25 2.17 -1.61
C LEU A 34 1.45 3.31 -1.01
N VAL A 35 0.15 3.26 -1.18
CA VAL A 35 -0.78 4.34 -0.82
C VAL A 35 -1.92 3.75 -0.03
N ASP A 36 -2.41 4.44 1.00
CA ASP A 36 -3.61 3.99 1.69
C ASP A 36 -4.86 4.43 0.92
N LYS A 37 -6.01 3.91 1.31
CA LYS A 37 -7.26 4.22 0.59
C LYS A 37 -7.74 5.65 0.81
N ASN A 38 -7.15 6.37 1.73
CA ASN A 38 -7.43 7.79 1.95
C ASN A 38 -6.59 8.70 1.07
N GLY A 39 -5.66 8.13 0.33
CA GLY A 39 -4.82 8.90 -0.58
C GLY A 39 -3.53 9.39 0.03
N GLN A 40 -3.10 8.79 1.14
CA GLN A 40 -1.82 9.14 1.77
C GLN A 40 -0.75 8.15 1.36
N GLN A 41 0.41 8.65 1.00
CA GLN A 41 1.53 7.83 0.64
C GLN A 41 2.13 7.17 1.88
N ILE A 42 2.30 5.85 1.81
CA ILE A 42 2.93 5.08 2.89
C ILE A 42 4.43 4.97 2.64
N ALA A 43 4.80 4.57 1.43
CA ALA A 43 6.20 4.38 1.05
C ALA A 43 6.33 4.37 -0.46
N TYR A 44 7.54 4.55 -0.96
CA TYR A 44 7.80 4.46 -2.39
C TYR A 44 9.25 4.04 -2.64
N ASN A 45 9.52 3.64 -3.86
CA ASN A 45 10.88 3.40 -4.34
C ASN A 45 10.95 3.81 -5.81
N GLY A 46 12.03 4.47 -6.17
CA GLY A 46 12.26 4.97 -7.52
C GLY A 46 12.55 6.46 -7.53
N ASP A 47 12.76 6.99 -8.74
CA ASP A 47 13.09 8.40 -8.93
C ASP A 47 11.81 9.22 -8.97
N ILE A 48 11.60 10.05 -7.93
CA ILE A 48 10.43 10.90 -7.81
C ILE A 48 10.68 12.34 -8.25
N ASN A 49 11.85 12.62 -8.81
CA ASN A 49 12.14 13.96 -9.29
C ASN A 49 11.12 14.37 -10.35
N ASN A 50 10.58 15.58 -10.22
CA ASN A 50 9.57 16.12 -11.11
C ASN A 50 8.23 15.40 -11.07
N LEU A 51 7.98 14.57 -10.05
CA LEU A 51 6.71 13.88 -9.89
C LEU A 51 5.99 14.40 -8.64
N ASP A 52 4.76 14.82 -8.83
CA ASP A 52 3.89 15.24 -7.72
C ASP A 52 3.31 14.00 -7.05
N THR A 53 4.02 13.50 -6.05
CA THR A 53 3.64 12.27 -5.37
C THR A 53 2.36 12.41 -4.55
N THR A 54 2.10 13.61 -4.04
CA THR A 54 0.87 13.87 -3.27
C THR A 54 -0.35 13.77 -4.17
N SER A 55 -0.29 14.39 -5.35
CA SER A 55 -1.38 14.31 -6.31
C SER A 55 -1.55 12.90 -6.83
N LEU A 56 -0.45 12.20 -7.09
CA LEU A 56 -0.51 10.81 -7.56
C LEU A 56 -1.23 9.93 -6.55
N ALA A 57 -0.91 10.06 -5.27
CA ALA A 57 -1.53 9.27 -4.21
C ALA A 57 -3.03 9.58 -4.11
N SER A 58 -3.41 10.85 -4.11
CA SER A 58 -4.81 11.26 -4.01
C SER A 58 -5.63 10.79 -5.21
N LEU A 59 -5.09 10.96 -6.42
CA LEU A 59 -5.79 10.55 -7.64
C LEU A 59 -5.91 9.02 -7.72
N THR A 60 -4.90 8.31 -7.26
CA THR A 60 -4.95 6.84 -7.22
C THR A 60 -6.07 6.37 -6.30
N ALA A 61 -6.16 6.94 -5.11
CA ALA A 61 -7.23 6.58 -4.17
C ALA A 61 -8.60 6.90 -4.74
N GLY A 62 -8.75 8.05 -5.39
CA GLY A 62 -9.98 8.43 -6.07
C GLY A 62 -10.36 7.48 -7.20
N ASN A 63 -9.38 7.03 -7.96
CA ASN A 63 -9.57 6.07 -9.03
C ASN A 63 -10.11 4.75 -8.49
N VAL A 64 -9.51 4.24 -7.43
CA VAL A 64 -9.97 3.00 -6.78
C VAL A 64 -11.38 3.18 -6.22
N ALA A 65 -11.66 4.30 -5.56
CA ALA A 65 -12.99 4.56 -5.01
C ALA A 65 -14.06 4.60 -6.11
N ALA A 66 -13.76 5.27 -7.23
CA ALA A 66 -14.68 5.32 -8.37
C ALA A 66 -14.91 3.94 -8.96
N THR A 67 -13.85 3.14 -9.05
CA THR A 67 -13.92 1.78 -9.58
C THR A 67 -14.74 0.87 -8.67
N ASP A 68 -14.64 1.05 -7.35
CA ASP A 68 -15.47 0.31 -6.39
C ASP A 68 -16.96 0.61 -6.61
N GLY A 69 -17.28 1.85 -6.93
CA GLY A 69 -18.64 2.23 -7.30
C GLY A 69 -19.15 1.48 -8.53
N LEU A 70 -18.30 1.38 -9.55
CA LEU A 70 -18.63 0.60 -10.75
C LEU A 70 -18.85 -0.86 -10.42
N ALA A 71 -17.99 -1.43 -9.57
CA ALA A 71 -18.10 -2.82 -9.17
C ALA A 71 -19.46 -3.10 -8.54
N GLN A 72 -19.89 -2.24 -7.63
CA GLN A 72 -21.18 -2.38 -6.97
C GLN A 72 -22.34 -2.36 -7.97
N LEU A 73 -22.26 -1.52 -8.99
CA LEU A 73 -23.32 -1.42 -10.00
C LEU A 73 -23.50 -2.71 -10.79
N ILE A 74 -22.44 -3.48 -11.00
CA ILE A 74 -22.50 -4.72 -11.77
C ILE A 74 -22.51 -5.97 -10.89
N GLY A 75 -22.62 -5.80 -9.57
CA GLY A 75 -22.69 -6.93 -8.65
C GLY A 75 -21.36 -7.56 -8.27
N GLU A 76 -20.27 -6.88 -8.53
CA GLU A 76 -18.95 -7.32 -8.09
C GLU A 76 -18.63 -6.75 -6.72
N LYS A 77 -17.80 -7.46 -5.95
CA LYS A 77 -17.38 -6.96 -4.64
C LYS A 77 -16.37 -5.83 -4.80
N GLU A 78 -15.36 -6.05 -5.64
CA GLU A 78 -14.37 -5.03 -5.97
C GLU A 78 -13.57 -5.47 -7.18
N PHE A 79 -12.94 -4.51 -7.83
CA PHE A 79 -11.93 -4.82 -8.83
C PHE A 79 -10.57 -4.69 -8.16
N SER A 80 -9.88 -5.81 -8.03
CA SER A 80 -8.60 -5.84 -7.30
C SER A 80 -7.43 -5.30 -8.12
N VAL A 81 -7.59 -5.16 -9.42
CA VAL A 81 -6.52 -4.73 -10.33
C VAL A 81 -7.08 -3.74 -11.35
N LEU A 82 -6.36 -2.64 -11.55
CA LEU A 82 -6.62 -1.66 -12.60
C LEU A 82 -5.35 -1.50 -13.41
N PHE A 83 -5.48 -1.42 -14.73
CA PHE A 83 -4.33 -1.22 -15.59
C PHE A 83 -4.60 -0.07 -16.56
N HIS A 84 -3.67 0.88 -16.59
CA HIS A 84 -3.73 2.03 -17.50
C HIS A 84 -2.55 1.97 -18.45
N GLU A 85 -2.83 1.85 -19.72
CA GLU A 85 -1.79 1.81 -20.75
C GLU A 85 -1.66 3.17 -21.41
N GLY A 86 -0.44 3.74 -21.36
CA GLY A 86 -0.12 4.98 -22.04
C GLY A 86 0.80 4.72 -23.22
N GLU A 87 1.18 5.76 -23.91
CA GLU A 87 2.11 5.65 -25.04
C GLU A 87 3.49 5.20 -24.60
N ARG A 88 3.96 5.67 -23.45
CA ARG A 88 5.30 5.36 -22.92
C ARG A 88 5.23 4.65 -21.60
N ASP A 89 4.47 5.23 -20.69
CA ASP A 89 4.38 4.73 -19.32
C ASP A 89 3.02 4.09 -19.08
N ASN A 90 3.06 3.05 -18.29
CA ASN A 90 1.87 2.30 -17.89
C ASN A 90 1.77 2.32 -16.37
N ILE A 91 0.55 2.25 -15.86
CA ILE A 91 0.31 2.20 -14.42
C ILE A 91 -0.48 0.95 -14.10
N HIS A 92 0.07 0.13 -13.21
CA HIS A 92 -0.61 -1.03 -12.68
C HIS A 92 -0.98 -0.74 -11.23
N ILE A 93 -2.26 -0.83 -10.91
CA ILE A 93 -2.79 -0.55 -9.57
C ILE A 93 -3.41 -1.82 -9.04
N SER A 94 -3.03 -2.24 -7.85
CA SER A 94 -3.63 -3.41 -7.21
C SER A 94 -3.92 -3.13 -5.75
N ILE A 95 -4.92 -3.82 -5.23
CA ILE A 95 -5.32 -3.71 -3.83
C ILE A 95 -4.63 -4.82 -3.05
N VAL A 96 -3.95 -4.46 -1.98
CA VAL A 96 -3.23 -5.40 -1.13
C VAL A 96 -3.94 -5.51 0.21
N GLY A 97 -4.43 -6.72 0.52
CA GLY A 97 -5.06 -6.99 1.80
C GLY A 97 -6.30 -6.14 2.07
N ARG A 98 -6.93 -5.60 1.05
CA ARG A 98 -8.10 -4.70 1.14
C ARG A 98 -7.81 -3.39 1.87
N ARG A 99 -6.55 -3.11 2.17
CA ARG A 99 -6.19 -1.97 3.03
C ARG A 99 -5.38 -0.92 2.32
N VAL A 100 -4.50 -1.35 1.44
CA VAL A 100 -3.58 -0.45 0.77
C VAL A 100 -3.59 -0.69 -0.73
N ILE A 101 -3.08 0.30 -1.43
CA ILE A 101 -3.04 0.32 -2.89
C ILE A 101 -1.59 0.30 -3.31
N LEU A 102 -1.23 -0.66 -4.16
CA LEU A 102 0.12 -0.79 -4.71
C LEU A 102 0.10 -0.27 -6.14
N VAL A 103 0.93 0.73 -6.41
CA VAL A 103 0.99 1.39 -7.71
C VAL A 103 2.36 1.17 -8.32
N ILE A 104 2.38 0.68 -9.56
CA ILE A 104 3.63 0.45 -10.28
C ILE A 104 3.60 1.19 -11.60
N ILE A 105 4.62 2.01 -11.83
CA ILE A 105 4.79 2.73 -13.09
C ILE A 105 5.92 2.04 -13.85
N PHE A 106 5.64 1.62 -15.07
CA PHE A 106 6.63 0.93 -15.89
C PHE A 106 6.50 1.33 -17.35
N ASP A 107 7.56 1.12 -18.11
CA ASP A 107 7.62 1.44 -19.53
C ASP A 107 8.00 0.19 -20.34
N GLU A 108 8.47 0.39 -21.57
CA GLU A 108 8.82 -0.70 -22.49
C GLU A 108 9.93 -1.63 -21.98
N ARG A 109 10.67 -1.22 -20.94
CA ARG A 109 11.72 -2.07 -20.34
C ARG A 109 11.14 -3.19 -19.50
N SER A 110 9.84 -3.15 -19.27
CA SER A 110 9.14 -4.21 -18.55
C SER A 110 7.94 -4.66 -19.38
N SER A 111 7.09 -5.48 -18.80
CA SER A 111 5.87 -5.96 -19.45
C SER A 111 4.78 -6.17 -18.40
N LEU A 112 3.54 -6.13 -18.86
CA LEU A 112 2.40 -6.37 -17.97
C LEU A 112 2.49 -7.75 -17.31
N GLY A 113 2.93 -8.77 -18.06
CA GLY A 113 3.06 -10.12 -17.52
C GLY A 113 4.08 -10.20 -16.40
N LEU A 114 5.25 -9.56 -16.58
CA LEU A 114 6.28 -9.54 -15.55
C LEU A 114 5.80 -8.76 -14.33
N VAL A 115 5.19 -7.60 -14.54
CA VAL A 115 4.68 -6.78 -13.46
C VAL A 115 3.65 -7.57 -12.64
N ARG A 116 2.70 -8.22 -13.30
CA ARG A 116 1.68 -9.03 -12.61
C ARG A 116 2.30 -10.13 -11.77
N LEU A 117 3.28 -10.82 -12.31
CA LEU A 117 3.96 -11.90 -11.60
C LEU A 117 4.65 -11.39 -10.34
N ARG A 118 5.39 -10.31 -10.46
CA ARG A 118 6.13 -9.73 -9.33
C ARG A 118 5.22 -9.08 -8.30
N VAL A 119 4.14 -8.45 -8.75
CA VAL A 119 3.13 -7.87 -7.86
C VAL A 119 2.48 -8.96 -7.00
N ARG A 120 2.16 -10.09 -7.58
CA ARG A 120 1.53 -11.17 -6.83
C ARG A 120 2.41 -11.62 -5.66
N LYS A 121 3.70 -11.77 -5.91
CA LYS A 121 4.65 -12.14 -4.86
C LYS A 121 4.77 -11.04 -3.81
N ALA A 122 4.96 -9.80 -4.25
CA ALA A 122 5.11 -8.67 -3.34
C ALA A 122 3.87 -8.45 -2.49
N SER A 123 2.68 -8.63 -3.08
CA SER A 123 1.43 -8.47 -2.35
C SER A 123 1.33 -9.44 -1.17
N GLY A 124 1.73 -10.69 -1.36
CA GLY A 124 1.75 -11.66 -0.27
C GLY A 124 2.70 -11.26 0.84
N GLU A 125 3.88 -10.77 0.46
CA GLU A 125 4.87 -10.30 1.45
C GLU A 125 4.37 -9.08 2.21
N LEU A 126 3.76 -8.13 1.50
CA LEU A 126 3.19 -6.93 2.13
C LEU A 126 2.05 -7.27 3.09
N GLU A 127 1.17 -8.19 2.70
CA GLU A 127 0.11 -8.63 3.60
C GLU A 127 0.67 -9.19 4.90
N GLY A 128 1.74 -9.96 4.81
CA GLY A 128 2.42 -10.50 5.98
C GLY A 128 2.91 -9.40 6.91
N VAL A 129 3.51 -8.35 6.35
CA VAL A 129 4.00 -7.23 7.16
C VAL A 129 2.84 -6.49 7.83
N PHE A 130 1.78 -6.19 7.08
CA PHE A 130 0.62 -5.51 7.66
C PHE A 130 -0.05 -6.32 8.74
N ASN A 131 -0.13 -7.63 8.58
CA ASN A 131 -0.68 -8.50 9.62
C ASN A 131 0.17 -8.45 10.90
N ARG A 132 1.49 -8.38 10.77
CA ARG A 132 2.37 -8.23 11.94
C ARG A 132 2.18 -6.90 12.64
N ILE A 133 1.96 -5.82 11.87
CA ILE A 133 1.67 -4.51 12.45
C ILE A 133 0.38 -4.58 13.26
N LEU A 134 -0.66 -5.17 12.69
CA LEU A 134 -1.94 -5.30 13.39
C LEU A 134 -1.82 -6.14 14.66
N GLU A 135 -1.07 -7.22 14.62
CA GLU A 135 -0.82 -8.04 15.81
C GLU A 135 -0.13 -7.24 16.91
N LYS A 136 0.86 -6.42 16.54
CA LYS A 136 1.56 -5.59 17.51
C LYS A 136 0.64 -4.56 18.13
N VAL A 137 -0.22 -3.95 17.34
CA VAL A 137 -1.21 -3.00 17.85
C VAL A 137 -2.15 -3.67 18.84
N GLU A 138 -2.63 -4.87 18.52
CA GLU A 138 -3.51 -5.61 19.41
C GLU A 138 -2.85 -6.00 20.71
N LYS A 139 -1.58 -6.43 20.65
CA LYS A 139 -0.82 -6.78 21.86
C LYS A 139 -0.65 -5.58 22.78
N GLU A 140 -0.39 -4.42 22.22
CA GLU A 140 -0.29 -3.20 23.02
C GLU A 140 -1.60 -2.86 23.69
N LYS A 141 -2.71 -3.05 22.99
CA LYS A 141 -4.05 -2.85 23.56
C LYS A 141 -4.31 -3.83 24.69
N GLU A 142 -4.00 -5.11 24.48
CA GLU A 142 -4.21 -6.16 25.48
C GLU A 142 -3.34 -5.99 26.70
N ALA A 143 -2.13 -5.53 26.50
CA ALA A 143 -1.20 -5.31 27.62
C ALA A 143 -1.79 -4.30 28.61
N GLY A 144 -2.78 -3.53 28.18
CA GLY A 144 -3.52 -2.64 29.05
C GLY A 144 -2.60 -1.76 29.84
N SER A 145 -1.46 -1.53 29.29
CA SER A 145 -0.37 -0.93 30.03
C SER A 145 -0.77 0.41 30.59
N GLY A 146 -0.31 0.67 31.77
CA GLY A 146 -0.60 1.89 32.45
C GLY A 146 0.03 3.15 31.83
N TYR A 147 0.62 3.06 30.68
CA TYR A 147 1.11 4.25 29.98
C TYR A 147 0.34 4.49 28.69
N GLU A 148 0.27 5.74 28.28
CA GLU A 148 -0.43 6.11 27.08
C GLU A 148 0.46 5.92 25.87
N SER A 149 0.05 5.00 24.99
CA SER A 149 0.64 4.82 23.68
C SER A 149 -0.16 5.66 22.68
N PRO A 150 0.45 6.18 21.61
CA PRO A 150 -0.31 6.82 20.55
C PRO A 150 -1.37 5.90 19.94
N PHE A 151 -1.25 4.60 20.15
CA PHE A 151 -2.17 3.60 19.61
C PHE A 151 -3.08 3.01 20.68
N ALA A 152 -3.00 3.46 21.92
CA ALA A 152 -3.73 2.86 23.05
C ALA A 152 -5.26 2.91 22.88
N GLU A 153 -5.77 3.92 22.22
CA GLU A 153 -7.19 4.10 22.03
C GLU A 153 -7.68 3.66 20.66
N ILE A 154 -6.78 3.13 19.83
CA ILE A 154 -7.15 2.73 18.49
C ILE A 154 -7.86 1.38 18.54
N THR A 155 -9.07 1.33 17.99
CA THR A 155 -9.86 0.10 17.86
C THR A 155 -9.55 -0.57 16.54
N ASP A 156 -10.00 -1.82 16.39
CA ASP A 156 -9.87 -2.52 15.12
C ASP A 156 -10.55 -1.74 13.99
N GLU A 157 -11.68 -1.12 14.31
CA GLU A 157 -12.41 -0.29 13.37
C GLU A 157 -11.57 0.93 12.95
N ASP A 158 -10.88 1.55 13.91
CA ASP A 158 -10.01 2.68 13.61
C ASP A 158 -8.85 2.26 12.72
N ILE A 159 -8.28 1.09 12.96
CA ILE A 159 -7.19 0.56 12.14
C ILE A 159 -7.68 0.28 10.72
N ASP A 160 -8.85 -0.33 10.59
CA ASP A 160 -9.44 -0.58 9.29
C ASP A 160 -9.73 0.73 8.55
N SER A 161 -10.16 1.74 9.27
CA SER A 161 -10.40 3.07 8.69
C SER A 161 -9.12 3.68 8.15
N LEU A 162 -7.99 3.49 8.83
CA LEU A 162 -6.70 3.99 8.37
C LEU A 162 -6.24 3.34 7.07
N PHE A 163 -6.56 2.06 6.89
CA PHE A 163 -6.03 1.29 5.76
C PHE A 163 -7.10 0.90 4.73
N SER A 164 -8.37 1.02 5.04
CA SER A 164 -9.44 0.50 4.19
C SER A 164 -10.39 1.56 3.67
N GLU A 165 -10.31 2.74 4.25
CA GLU A 165 -11.15 3.86 3.87
C GLU A 165 -10.67 4.47 2.56
#